data_9bd10688ce8b5fa7600730005791855d
#
_entry.id   9bd10688ce8b5fa7600730005791855d
#
_cell.length_a   1.000
_cell.length_b   1.000
_cell.length_c   1.000
_cell.angle_alpha   90.00
_cell.angle_beta   90.00
_cell.angle_gamma   90.00
#
_symmetry.space_group_name_H-M   'P 1'
#
loop_
_entity.id
_entity.type
_entity.pdbx_description
1 polymer ?
#
loop_
_entity_poly.entity_id
_entity_poly.type
_entity_poly.pdbx_seq_one_letter_code
_entity_poly.pdbx_strand_id
1 'polypeptide(L)'
;MQRKLAEEAFVLKFIKDIRKKDPGLGGEKLWKVYQRTFGPNFEYMVGRDKMEAIVSKYGLTVRKPRRKPRTTDSSHGLPVFKNLVKDLIPLKAQRIWVSDITYIPIWINMEENSYRFCYLSLITDAYSKEIVGWCVGETLETAYAMKALDMALSKVEGQSCKDLIHHSDRGVQYASFAYVEKLLSRDIQISMTESGDPKDNAVAERINGIIKNELLKDIAFFSIEEVRTTVEKAIDFYNNERPHMSLDWLTPSEAAKMEGPIEKKWHSYRETYLKNLHIQEGASIFAG
;
A
#
# COMPACT_ATOMS: atom_id res chain seq x y z
N MET A 1 -29.03 -16.55 -27.00
CA MET A 1 -29.45 -16.20 -25.62
C MET A 1 -28.69 -16.99 -24.58
N GLN A 2 -28.58 -18.32 -24.67
CA GLN A 2 -27.85 -19.17 -23.72
C GLN A 2 -26.35 -18.81 -23.54
N ARG A 3 -25.61 -18.50 -24.62
CA ARG A 3 -24.19 -18.10 -24.54
C ARG A 3 -23.95 -16.82 -23.73
N LYS A 4 -24.83 -15.82 -23.87
CA LYS A 4 -24.73 -14.57 -23.07
C LYS A 4 -24.97 -14.81 -21.57
N LEU A 5 -25.87 -15.72 -21.22
CA LEU A 5 -26.15 -16.11 -19.85
C LEU A 5 -24.96 -16.90 -19.24
N ALA A 6 -24.37 -17.82 -20.02
CA ALA A 6 -23.19 -18.58 -19.59
C ALA A 6 -21.98 -17.66 -19.36
N GLU A 7 -21.73 -16.71 -20.27
CA GLU A 7 -20.68 -15.71 -20.15
C GLU A 7 -20.88 -14.85 -18.88
N GLU A 8 -22.08 -14.32 -18.67
CA GLU A 8 -22.39 -13.49 -17.51
C GLU A 8 -22.23 -14.26 -16.19
N ALA A 9 -22.69 -15.52 -16.15
CA ALA A 9 -22.53 -16.38 -14.98
C ALA A 9 -21.07 -16.69 -14.67
N PHE A 10 -20.25 -16.91 -15.70
CA PHE A 10 -18.81 -17.13 -15.56
C PHE A 10 -18.11 -15.88 -14.99
N VAL A 11 -18.37 -14.71 -15.57
CA VAL A 11 -17.82 -13.43 -15.10
C VAL A 11 -18.24 -13.13 -13.68
N LEU A 12 -19.51 -13.38 -13.33
CA LEU A 12 -20.03 -13.19 -11.97
C LEU A 12 -19.33 -14.11 -10.95
N LYS A 13 -19.10 -15.37 -11.32
CA LYS A 13 -18.34 -16.30 -10.48
C LYS A 13 -16.93 -15.80 -10.26
N PHE A 14 -16.24 -15.39 -11.32
CA PHE A 14 -14.89 -14.80 -11.24
C PHE A 14 -14.87 -13.59 -10.30
N ILE A 15 -15.80 -12.63 -10.47
CA ILE A 15 -15.90 -11.45 -9.59
C ILE A 15 -16.01 -11.87 -8.13
N LYS A 16 -16.89 -12.83 -7.82
CA LYS A 16 -17.08 -13.34 -6.45
C LYS A 16 -15.84 -14.00 -5.89
N ASP A 17 -15.11 -14.77 -6.71
CA ASP A 17 -13.90 -15.48 -6.26
C ASP A 17 -12.72 -14.49 -6.02
N ILE A 18 -12.54 -13.49 -6.87
CA ILE A 18 -11.55 -12.44 -6.63
C ILE A 18 -11.91 -11.61 -5.39
N ARG A 19 -13.18 -11.32 -5.18
CA ARG A 19 -13.61 -10.54 -4.01
C ARG A 19 -13.55 -11.27 -2.68
N LYS A 20 -13.34 -12.58 -2.67
CA LYS A 20 -12.92 -13.29 -1.45
C LYS A 20 -11.49 -12.89 -1.03
N LYS A 21 -10.62 -12.50 -1.99
CA LYS A 21 -9.25 -12.04 -1.72
C LYS A 21 -9.19 -10.52 -1.50
N ASP A 22 -9.95 -9.76 -2.25
CA ASP A 22 -10.04 -8.29 -2.20
C ASP A 22 -11.50 -7.82 -2.28
N PRO A 23 -12.22 -7.73 -1.15
CA PRO A 23 -13.64 -7.34 -1.13
C PRO A 23 -13.90 -5.95 -1.72
N GLY A 24 -12.93 -5.05 -1.67
CA GLY A 24 -13.02 -3.68 -2.14
C GLY A 24 -12.55 -3.44 -3.58
N LEU A 25 -12.19 -4.48 -4.33
CA LEU A 25 -11.68 -4.32 -5.70
C LEU A 25 -12.76 -3.77 -6.64
N GLY A 26 -12.53 -2.58 -7.22
CA GLY A 26 -13.47 -1.92 -8.14
C GLY A 26 -13.52 -2.56 -9.53
N GLY A 27 -14.57 -2.24 -10.32
CA GLY A 27 -14.86 -2.87 -11.61
C GLY A 27 -13.72 -2.81 -12.63
N GLU A 28 -13.06 -1.66 -12.76
CA GLU A 28 -11.91 -1.50 -13.68
C GLU A 28 -10.72 -2.40 -13.33
N LYS A 29 -10.40 -2.53 -12.03
CA LYS A 29 -9.34 -3.44 -11.58
C LYS A 29 -9.75 -4.90 -11.72
N LEU A 30 -11.01 -5.25 -11.44
CA LEU A 30 -11.56 -6.58 -11.72
C LEU A 30 -11.37 -6.96 -13.18
N TRP A 31 -11.66 -6.03 -14.10
CA TRP A 31 -11.45 -6.26 -15.53
C TRP A 31 -9.97 -6.48 -15.86
N LYS A 32 -9.04 -5.71 -15.26
CA LYS A 32 -7.59 -5.92 -15.47
C LYS A 32 -7.11 -7.28 -14.96
N VAL A 33 -7.56 -7.71 -13.78
CA VAL A 33 -7.27 -9.05 -13.25
C VAL A 33 -7.85 -10.12 -14.19
N TYR A 34 -9.07 -9.93 -14.69
CA TYR A 34 -9.72 -10.83 -15.63
C TYR A 34 -8.91 -11.01 -16.91
N GLN A 35 -8.48 -9.90 -17.52
CA GLN A 35 -7.65 -9.92 -18.72
C GLN A 35 -6.32 -10.66 -18.51
N ARG A 36 -5.67 -10.46 -17.37
CA ARG A 36 -4.40 -11.13 -17.02
C ARG A 36 -4.60 -12.62 -16.81
N THR A 37 -5.71 -13.02 -16.19
CA THR A 37 -6.00 -14.42 -15.86
C THR A 37 -6.29 -15.26 -17.09
N PHE A 38 -7.08 -14.73 -18.04
CA PHE A 38 -7.61 -15.52 -19.15
C PHE A 38 -6.99 -15.18 -20.51
N GLY A 39 -6.35 -14.03 -20.64
CA GLY A 39 -5.78 -13.57 -21.91
C GLY A 39 -6.82 -13.12 -22.95
N PRO A 40 -6.35 -12.49 -24.07
CA PRO A 40 -7.24 -11.82 -25.02
C PRO A 40 -8.12 -12.78 -25.85
N ASN A 41 -7.70 -14.04 -26.04
CA ASN A 41 -8.39 -15.04 -26.87
C ASN A 41 -9.37 -15.93 -26.09
N PHE A 42 -9.64 -15.60 -24.83
CA PHE A 42 -10.56 -16.38 -24.01
C PHE A 42 -12.01 -16.27 -24.52
N GLU A 43 -12.73 -17.39 -24.58
CA GLU A 43 -14.10 -17.47 -25.16
C GLU A 43 -15.08 -16.49 -24.51
N TYR A 44 -14.98 -16.27 -23.21
CA TYR A 44 -15.86 -15.37 -22.45
C TYR A 44 -15.18 -14.03 -22.12
N MET A 45 -14.23 -13.58 -22.95
CA MET A 45 -13.57 -12.28 -22.75
C MET A 45 -14.59 -11.15 -22.82
N VAL A 46 -14.61 -10.30 -21.80
CA VAL A 46 -15.48 -9.11 -21.72
C VAL A 46 -14.67 -7.83 -21.67
N GLY A 47 -15.20 -6.77 -22.25
CA GLY A 47 -14.63 -5.42 -22.12
C GLY A 47 -14.90 -4.80 -20.75
N ARG A 48 -14.18 -3.70 -20.46
CA ARG A 48 -14.29 -2.96 -19.20
C ARG A 48 -15.74 -2.55 -18.91
N ASP A 49 -16.42 -1.94 -19.86
CA ASP A 49 -17.77 -1.41 -19.65
C ASP A 49 -18.78 -2.54 -19.35
N LYS A 50 -18.60 -3.70 -19.96
CA LYS A 50 -19.43 -4.87 -19.67
C LYS A 50 -19.14 -5.45 -18.29
N MET A 51 -17.88 -5.46 -17.85
CA MET A 51 -17.51 -5.85 -16.50
C MET A 51 -18.16 -4.92 -15.48
N GLU A 52 -18.10 -3.61 -15.67
CA GLU A 52 -18.73 -2.61 -14.80
C GLU A 52 -20.27 -2.74 -14.81
N ALA A 53 -20.89 -3.00 -15.96
CA ALA A 53 -22.32 -3.24 -16.05
C ALA A 53 -22.76 -4.47 -15.25
N ILE A 54 -21.98 -5.56 -15.27
CA ILE A 54 -22.25 -6.77 -14.47
C ILE A 54 -22.12 -6.45 -12.97
N VAL A 55 -21.03 -5.76 -12.57
CA VAL A 55 -20.81 -5.31 -11.19
C VAL A 55 -22.01 -4.48 -10.69
N SER A 56 -22.49 -3.53 -11.51
CA SER A 56 -23.65 -2.69 -11.17
C SER A 56 -24.94 -3.47 -11.10
N LYS A 57 -25.22 -4.32 -12.11
CA LYS A 57 -26.44 -5.13 -12.22
C LYS A 57 -26.65 -6.03 -11.00
N TYR A 58 -25.58 -6.60 -10.47
CA TYR A 58 -25.66 -7.51 -9.31
C TYR A 58 -25.42 -6.79 -7.97
N GLY A 59 -25.48 -5.46 -7.92
CA GLY A 59 -25.33 -4.68 -6.68
C GLY A 59 -23.95 -4.79 -6.04
N LEU A 60 -22.92 -5.15 -6.82
CA LEU A 60 -21.57 -5.37 -6.35
C LEU A 60 -20.68 -4.10 -6.42
N THR A 61 -21.29 -2.92 -6.57
CA THR A 61 -20.55 -1.64 -6.62
C THR A 61 -19.95 -1.31 -5.26
N VAL A 62 -18.64 -1.04 -5.23
CA VAL A 62 -17.91 -0.70 -4.00
C VAL A 62 -18.14 0.76 -3.63
N ARG A 63 -18.67 1.02 -2.42
CA ARG A 63 -18.80 2.37 -1.87
C ARG A 63 -17.51 2.77 -1.15
N LYS A 64 -17.03 4.01 -1.38
CA LYS A 64 -15.88 4.55 -0.65
C LYS A 64 -16.31 4.91 0.78
N PRO A 65 -15.53 4.56 1.81
CA PRO A 65 -15.82 4.97 3.18
C PRO A 65 -15.68 6.49 3.33
N ARG A 66 -16.44 7.09 4.27
CA ARG A 66 -16.26 8.49 4.66
C ARG A 66 -14.96 8.64 5.44
N ARG A 67 -14.22 9.73 5.20
CA ARG A 67 -12.99 10.05 5.96
C ARG A 67 -13.32 10.23 7.44
N LYS A 68 -12.50 9.61 8.32
CA LYS A 68 -12.50 9.84 9.77
C LYS A 68 -11.35 10.78 10.15
N PRO A 69 -11.49 11.58 11.22
CA PRO A 69 -10.42 12.48 11.69
C PRO A 69 -9.20 11.70 12.19
N ARG A 70 -8.05 12.37 12.20
CA ARG A 70 -6.71 11.84 12.46
C ARG A 70 -6.36 11.97 13.93
N THR A 71 -5.59 11.00 14.48
CA THR A 71 -5.04 11.03 15.83
C THR A 71 -3.60 10.48 15.83
N THR A 72 -2.60 11.33 15.58
CA THR A 72 -1.19 10.99 15.82
C THR A 72 -0.60 12.05 16.74
N ASP A 73 -0.07 11.63 17.90
CA ASP A 73 0.71 12.48 18.79
C ASP A 73 2.17 12.43 18.35
N SER A 74 2.72 13.58 17.96
CA SER A 74 4.10 13.74 17.48
C SER A 74 4.94 14.63 18.41
N SER A 75 4.45 14.97 19.63
CA SER A 75 5.15 15.79 20.60
C SER A 75 5.93 14.93 21.61
N HIS A 76 7.10 14.45 21.18
CA HIS A 76 8.04 13.73 22.04
C HIS A 76 9.44 14.34 21.95
N GLY A 77 10.27 14.17 22.99
CA GLY A 77 11.66 14.67 23.04
C GLY A 77 12.70 13.80 22.32
N LEU A 78 12.29 12.91 21.39
CA LEU A 78 13.18 12.03 20.63
C LEU A 78 13.74 12.74 19.40
N PRO A 79 14.85 12.23 18.79
CA PRO A 79 15.45 12.80 17.59
C PRO A 79 14.48 12.95 16.44
N VAL A 80 14.50 14.10 15.77
CA VAL A 80 13.72 14.39 14.57
C VAL A 80 14.67 14.60 13.39
N PHE A 81 14.42 13.92 12.28
CA PHE A 81 15.25 13.99 11.08
C PHE A 81 14.59 14.87 10.02
N LYS A 82 15.43 15.47 9.14
CA LYS A 82 14.96 16.29 8.03
C LYS A 82 14.15 15.47 7.02
N ASN A 83 13.21 16.09 6.33
CA ASN A 83 12.52 15.47 5.20
C ASN A 83 13.43 15.45 3.96
N LEU A 84 13.98 14.29 3.65
CA LEU A 84 14.87 14.10 2.50
C LEU A 84 14.11 13.72 1.21
N VAL A 85 12.80 13.41 1.31
CA VAL A 85 12.02 12.87 0.18
C VAL A 85 11.00 13.86 -0.40
N LYS A 86 10.93 15.07 0.17
CA LYS A 86 9.95 16.09 -0.21
C LYS A 86 9.95 16.37 -1.71
N ASP A 87 11.15 16.49 -2.28
CA ASP A 87 11.36 16.90 -3.67
C ASP A 87 11.96 15.76 -4.54
N LEU A 88 11.87 14.51 -4.07
CA LEU A 88 12.39 13.35 -4.78
C LEU A 88 11.30 12.52 -5.44
N ILE A 89 11.60 12.02 -6.64
CA ILE A 89 10.82 11.01 -7.36
C ILE A 89 11.74 9.81 -7.59
N PRO A 90 11.48 8.65 -6.95
CA PRO A 90 12.31 7.48 -7.18
C PRO A 90 12.09 6.93 -8.60
N LEU A 91 13.20 6.50 -9.26
CA LEU A 91 13.19 5.89 -10.58
C LEU A 91 13.42 4.37 -10.57
N LYS A 92 13.65 3.79 -9.40
CA LYS A 92 13.76 2.34 -9.20
C LYS A 92 13.39 1.97 -7.77
N ALA A 93 13.17 0.69 -7.55
CA ALA A 93 12.95 0.15 -6.22
C ALA A 93 14.18 0.32 -5.30
N GLN A 94 13.97 0.24 -4.00
CA GLN A 94 15.01 0.29 -2.96
C GLN A 94 15.77 1.65 -2.89
N ARG A 95 15.08 2.73 -3.27
CA ARG A 95 15.58 4.11 -3.11
C ARG A 95 14.89 4.85 -1.99
N ILE A 96 13.60 4.64 -1.84
CA ILE A 96 12.80 5.27 -0.79
C ILE A 96 11.84 4.23 -0.24
N TRP A 97 11.98 3.89 1.03
CA TRP A 97 10.98 3.16 1.79
C TRP A 97 10.16 4.14 2.61
N VAL A 98 8.86 3.97 2.61
CA VAL A 98 7.92 4.75 3.42
C VAL A 98 7.24 3.86 4.44
N SER A 99 7.16 4.32 5.69
CA SER A 99 6.61 3.55 6.79
C SER A 99 5.47 4.28 7.47
N ASP A 100 4.47 3.52 7.90
CA ASP A 100 3.36 4.02 8.68
C ASP A 100 2.70 2.88 9.47
N ILE A 101 2.00 3.22 10.56
CA ILE A 101 1.26 2.28 11.38
C ILE A 101 -0.23 2.56 11.27
N THR A 102 -1.01 1.53 10.98
CA THR A 102 -2.47 1.62 11.03
C THR A 102 -3.03 0.66 12.08
N TYR A 103 -4.23 0.92 12.57
CA TYR A 103 -4.91 0.08 13.54
C TYR A 103 -6.07 -0.69 12.91
N ILE A 104 -6.28 -1.91 13.39
CA ILE A 104 -7.33 -2.83 12.96
C ILE A 104 -8.15 -3.22 14.19
N PRO A 105 -9.48 -3.09 14.17
CA PRO A 105 -10.32 -3.48 15.30
C PRO A 105 -10.43 -5.00 15.41
N ILE A 106 -10.36 -5.51 16.64
CA ILE A 106 -10.65 -6.90 17.00
C ILE A 106 -11.86 -6.85 17.92
N TRP A 107 -12.97 -7.47 17.54
CA TRP A 107 -14.21 -7.48 18.28
C TRP A 107 -14.11 -8.35 19.54
N ILE A 108 -14.57 -7.81 20.67
CA ILE A 108 -14.77 -8.51 21.92
C ILE A 108 -16.24 -8.91 22.01
N ASN A 109 -17.14 -7.96 21.78
CA ASN A 109 -18.57 -8.19 21.71
C ASN A 109 -19.19 -7.24 20.65
N MET A 110 -19.77 -7.78 19.58
CA MET A 110 -20.37 -7.00 18.51
C MET A 110 -21.70 -6.34 18.94
N GLU A 111 -22.48 -6.99 19.78
CA GLU A 111 -23.77 -6.46 20.24
C GLU A 111 -23.57 -5.22 21.12
N GLU A 112 -22.55 -5.23 21.97
CA GLU A 112 -22.16 -4.13 22.83
C GLU A 112 -21.27 -3.10 22.13
N ASN A 113 -20.92 -3.28 20.85
CA ASN A 113 -19.96 -2.48 20.10
C ASN A 113 -18.61 -2.36 20.81
N SER A 114 -18.20 -3.44 21.50
CA SER A 114 -16.96 -3.52 22.26
C SER A 114 -15.84 -4.13 21.40
N TYR A 115 -14.72 -3.43 21.27
CA TYR A 115 -13.56 -3.86 20.50
C TYR A 115 -12.27 -3.32 21.08
N ARG A 116 -11.17 -3.99 20.81
CA ARG A 116 -9.80 -3.49 21.03
C ARG A 116 -9.10 -3.32 19.68
N PHE A 117 -8.00 -2.60 19.66
CA PHE A 117 -7.18 -2.47 18.47
C PHE A 117 -5.97 -3.38 18.51
N CYS A 118 -5.57 -3.89 17.36
CA CYS A 118 -4.21 -4.29 17.05
C CYS A 118 -3.64 -3.33 16.00
N TYR A 119 -2.33 -3.38 15.79
CA TYR A 119 -1.60 -2.39 15.02
C TYR A 119 -0.81 -3.08 13.92
N LEU A 120 -0.96 -2.59 12.70
CA LEU A 120 -0.24 -3.07 11.53
C LEU A 120 0.82 -2.04 11.15
N SER A 121 2.08 -2.40 11.35
CA SER A 121 3.24 -1.66 10.85
C SER A 121 3.53 -2.10 9.42
N LEU A 122 3.62 -1.15 8.49
CA LEU A 122 3.92 -1.39 7.07
C LEU A 122 5.16 -0.62 6.66
N ILE A 123 6.01 -1.26 5.85
CA ILE A 123 7.10 -0.62 5.11
C ILE A 123 6.85 -0.88 3.63
N THR A 124 6.77 0.19 2.86
CA THR A 124 6.41 0.15 1.44
C THR A 124 7.49 0.83 0.62
N ASP A 125 7.91 0.20 -0.46
CA ASP A 125 8.78 0.84 -1.45
C ASP A 125 8.01 1.94 -2.21
N ALA A 126 8.55 3.15 -2.22
CA ALA A 126 7.86 4.31 -2.79
C ALA A 126 7.80 4.29 -4.31
N TYR A 127 8.70 3.57 -4.99
CA TYR A 127 8.68 3.39 -6.44
C TYR A 127 7.67 2.34 -6.86
N SER A 128 7.90 1.09 -6.46
CA SER A 128 7.10 -0.08 -6.87
C SER A 128 5.76 -0.20 -6.15
N LYS A 129 5.57 0.50 -5.01
CA LYS A 129 4.44 0.33 -4.10
C LYS A 129 4.40 -1.05 -3.44
N GLU A 130 5.46 -1.85 -3.57
CA GLU A 130 5.57 -3.16 -2.92
C GLU A 130 5.64 -2.99 -1.40
N ILE A 131 4.85 -3.75 -0.67
CA ILE A 131 4.99 -3.88 0.77
C ILE A 131 6.18 -4.82 1.00
N VAL A 132 7.30 -4.24 1.47
CA VAL A 132 8.57 -4.94 1.65
C VAL A 132 8.74 -5.50 3.06
N GLY A 133 8.01 -4.93 4.03
CA GLY A 133 8.02 -5.42 5.40
C GLY A 133 6.71 -5.09 6.11
N TRP A 134 6.27 -5.98 7.00
CA TRP A 134 5.07 -5.78 7.80
C TRP A 134 5.08 -6.58 9.09
N CYS A 135 4.32 -6.11 10.07
CA CYS A 135 4.08 -6.85 11.32
C CYS A 135 2.75 -6.43 11.96
N VAL A 136 1.98 -7.40 12.43
CA VAL A 136 0.78 -7.17 13.26
C VAL A 136 1.14 -7.35 14.72
N GLY A 137 1.03 -6.26 15.50
CA GLY A 137 1.29 -6.20 16.94
C GLY A 137 0.03 -5.97 17.77
N GLU A 138 0.06 -6.42 19.01
CA GLU A 138 -1.04 -6.16 19.98
C GLU A 138 -1.01 -4.74 20.53
N THR A 139 0.16 -4.13 20.54
CA THR A 139 0.42 -2.80 21.08
C THR A 139 1.18 -1.94 20.08
N LEU A 140 1.35 -0.66 20.39
CA LEU A 140 2.16 0.30 19.63
C LEU A 140 3.67 0.26 20.01
N GLU A 141 4.15 -0.84 20.55
CA GLU A 141 5.57 -0.97 20.90
C GLU A 141 6.47 -0.98 19.66
N THR A 142 7.64 -0.36 19.81
CA THR A 142 8.68 -0.30 18.76
C THR A 142 9.08 -1.70 18.24
N ALA A 143 8.98 -2.72 19.09
CA ALA A 143 9.33 -4.11 18.72
C ALA A 143 8.58 -4.62 17.48
N TYR A 144 7.34 -4.19 17.23
CA TYR A 144 6.57 -4.60 16.06
C TYR A 144 7.00 -3.83 14.80
N ALA A 145 7.31 -2.55 14.92
CA ALA A 145 7.92 -1.79 13.82
C ALA A 145 9.31 -2.34 13.47
N MET A 146 10.09 -2.77 14.47
CA MET A 146 11.38 -3.44 14.27
C MET A 146 11.24 -4.76 13.48
N LYS A 147 10.24 -5.59 13.80
CA LYS A 147 9.98 -6.84 13.04
C LYS A 147 9.62 -6.56 11.58
N ALA A 148 8.84 -5.51 11.30
CA ALA A 148 8.56 -5.07 9.94
C ALA A 148 9.84 -4.61 9.23
N LEU A 149 10.73 -3.89 9.93
CA LEU A 149 12.02 -3.46 9.41
C LEU A 149 12.95 -4.66 9.14
N ASP A 150 13.02 -5.62 10.04
CA ASP A 150 13.83 -6.84 9.85
C ASP A 150 13.37 -7.63 8.60
N MET A 151 12.06 -7.74 8.38
CA MET A 151 11.50 -8.35 7.17
C MET A 151 11.90 -7.56 5.91
N ALA A 152 11.82 -6.23 5.92
CA ALA A 152 12.23 -5.41 4.80
C ALA A 152 13.74 -5.53 4.51
N LEU A 153 14.57 -5.51 5.57
CA LEU A 153 16.02 -5.66 5.46
C LEU A 153 16.44 -7.01 4.91
N SER A 154 15.69 -8.08 5.17
CA SER A 154 15.98 -9.42 4.61
C SER A 154 15.86 -9.44 3.08
N LYS A 155 15.01 -8.59 2.48
CA LYS A 155 14.88 -8.48 1.01
C LYS A 155 16.09 -7.83 0.34
N VAL A 156 16.89 -7.07 1.09
CA VAL A 156 18.10 -6.37 0.61
C VAL A 156 19.36 -6.93 1.28
N GLU A 157 19.31 -8.15 1.78
CA GLU A 157 20.46 -8.80 2.39
C GLU A 157 21.60 -8.95 1.37
N GLY A 158 22.83 -8.63 1.79
CA GLY A 158 24.00 -8.63 0.91
C GLY A 158 24.09 -7.44 -0.05
N GLN A 159 23.11 -6.53 -0.08
CA GLN A 159 23.14 -5.32 -0.91
C GLN A 159 23.58 -4.10 -0.08
N SER A 160 24.17 -3.11 -0.76
CA SER A 160 24.44 -1.81 -0.14
C SER A 160 23.14 -1.01 0.00
N CYS A 161 22.85 -0.53 1.20
CA CYS A 161 21.70 0.31 1.48
C CYS A 161 22.03 1.82 1.56
N LYS A 162 23.25 2.22 1.22
CA LYS A 162 23.74 3.63 1.36
C LYS A 162 22.86 4.66 0.66
N ASP A 163 22.24 4.29 -0.46
CA ASP A 163 21.37 5.20 -1.23
C ASP A 163 19.89 5.02 -0.88
N LEU A 164 19.57 4.17 0.07
CA LEU A 164 18.19 3.93 0.53
C LEU A 164 17.82 4.96 1.60
N ILE A 165 16.70 5.62 1.41
CA ILE A 165 16.09 6.53 2.39
C ILE A 165 14.90 5.85 3.02
N HIS A 166 14.89 5.74 4.34
CA HIS A 166 13.72 5.33 5.10
C HIS A 166 12.97 6.57 5.59
N HIS A 167 11.74 6.73 5.15
CA HIS A 167 10.87 7.86 5.49
C HIS A 167 9.66 7.43 6.31
N SER A 168 9.38 8.14 7.39
CA SER A 168 8.25 7.89 8.28
C SER A 168 7.62 9.20 8.78
N ASP A 169 6.50 9.09 9.47
CA ASP A 169 6.06 10.16 10.35
C ASP A 169 6.99 10.28 11.57
N ARG A 170 6.68 11.25 12.47
CA ARG A 170 7.44 11.47 13.71
C ARG A 170 6.96 10.59 14.87
N GLY A 171 6.38 9.41 14.58
CA GLY A 171 5.92 8.50 15.61
C GLY A 171 7.07 8.00 16.50
N VAL A 172 6.80 7.84 17.80
CA VAL A 172 7.77 7.38 18.82
C VAL A 172 8.48 6.10 18.37
N GLN A 173 7.79 5.21 17.67
CA GLN A 173 8.32 3.93 17.18
C GLN A 173 9.51 4.14 16.26
N TYR A 174 9.39 5.08 15.31
CA TYR A 174 10.40 5.38 14.30
C TYR A 174 11.54 6.28 14.83
N ALA A 175 11.23 7.12 15.83
CA ALA A 175 12.19 7.99 16.48
C ALA A 175 12.96 7.29 17.63
N SER A 176 12.59 6.05 18.01
CA SER A 176 13.26 5.31 19.07
C SER A 176 14.73 5.01 18.74
N PHE A 177 15.59 5.02 19.75
CA PHE A 177 17.02 4.77 19.56
C PHE A 177 17.30 3.42 18.87
N ALA A 178 16.58 2.35 19.27
CA ALA A 178 16.75 1.03 18.67
C ALA A 178 16.41 1.00 17.17
N TYR A 179 15.34 1.70 16.77
CA TYR A 179 14.94 1.77 15.36
C TYR A 179 15.94 2.59 14.53
N VAL A 180 16.34 3.74 15.05
CA VAL A 180 17.34 4.62 14.43
C VAL A 180 18.69 3.91 14.29
N GLU A 181 19.19 3.27 15.36
CA GLU A 181 20.44 2.51 15.34
C GLU A 181 20.41 1.39 14.30
N LYS A 182 19.29 0.66 14.20
CA LYS A 182 19.13 -0.40 13.20
C LYS A 182 19.24 0.13 11.76
N LEU A 183 18.64 1.27 11.45
CA LEU A 183 18.76 1.90 10.13
C LEU A 183 20.19 2.36 9.86
N LEU A 184 20.83 3.05 10.82
CA LEU A 184 22.20 3.53 10.69
C LEU A 184 23.21 2.39 10.56
N SER A 185 23.00 1.26 11.25
CA SER A 185 23.86 0.07 11.12
C SER A 185 23.87 -0.57 9.73
N ARG A 186 22.92 -0.17 8.87
CA ARG A 186 22.81 -0.60 7.47
C ARG A 186 23.07 0.52 6.47
N ASP A 187 23.65 1.64 6.93
CA ASP A 187 23.92 2.86 6.15
C ASP A 187 22.64 3.47 5.52
N ILE A 188 21.45 3.19 6.05
CA ILE A 188 20.18 3.73 5.54
C ILE A 188 20.02 5.17 6.04
N GLN A 189 19.68 6.08 5.12
CA GLN A 189 19.40 7.46 5.44
C GLN A 189 18.02 7.60 6.08
N ILE A 190 17.90 8.40 7.13
CA ILE A 190 16.65 8.58 7.87
C ILE A 190 16.00 9.90 7.48
N SER A 191 14.71 9.84 7.19
CA SER A 191 13.88 10.98 6.80
C SER A 191 12.57 10.94 7.58
N MET A 192 12.08 12.10 8.01
CA MET A 192 10.80 12.22 8.69
C MET A 192 9.96 13.34 8.11
N THR A 193 8.63 13.26 8.25
CA THR A 193 7.72 14.35 7.87
C THR A 193 8.08 15.64 8.62
N GLU A 194 7.98 16.80 7.96
CA GLU A 194 8.26 18.11 8.60
C GLU A 194 7.05 18.63 9.36
N SER A 195 5.88 18.35 8.84
CA SER A 195 4.60 18.78 9.40
C SER A 195 3.65 17.61 9.61
N GLY A 196 2.56 17.84 10.32
CA GLY A 196 1.46 16.87 10.36
C GLY A 196 0.66 16.78 9.05
N ASP A 197 1.16 17.32 7.91
CA ASP A 197 0.45 17.26 6.63
C ASP A 197 0.48 15.83 6.08
N PRO A 198 -0.68 15.23 5.80
CA PRO A 198 -0.79 13.93 5.14
C PRO A 198 0.00 13.81 3.82
N LYS A 199 0.27 14.93 3.17
CA LYS A 199 1.03 14.94 1.91
C LYS A 199 2.49 14.51 2.09
N ASP A 200 3.06 14.70 3.27
CA ASP A 200 4.45 14.37 3.56
C ASP A 200 4.69 12.84 3.53
N ASN A 201 3.67 12.01 3.85
CA ASN A 201 3.74 10.54 3.78
C ASN A 201 2.60 9.91 2.95
N ALA A 202 2.19 10.58 1.87
CA ALA A 202 1.01 10.22 1.08
C ALA A 202 1.05 8.80 0.49
N VAL A 203 2.23 8.24 0.21
CA VAL A 203 2.36 6.87 -0.31
C VAL A 203 1.98 5.87 0.78
N ALA A 204 2.56 5.96 1.97
CA ALA A 204 2.26 5.06 3.08
C ALA A 204 0.78 5.13 3.48
N GLU A 205 0.23 6.36 3.63
CA GLU A 205 -1.20 6.55 3.92
C GLU A 205 -2.11 5.92 2.86
N ARG A 206 -1.74 6.04 1.58
CA ARG A 206 -2.50 5.44 0.48
C ARG A 206 -2.49 3.92 0.56
N ILE A 207 -1.35 3.31 0.85
CA ILE A 207 -1.22 1.85 0.95
C ILE A 207 -1.98 1.34 2.18
N ASN A 208 -1.83 1.98 3.35
CA ASN A 208 -2.65 1.68 4.53
C ASN A 208 -4.15 1.77 4.23
N GLY A 209 -4.56 2.78 3.47
CA GLY A 209 -5.94 2.92 3.02
C GLY A 209 -6.41 1.78 2.11
N ILE A 210 -5.56 1.24 1.25
CA ILE A 210 -5.88 0.09 0.39
C ILE A 210 -6.01 -1.17 1.25
N ILE A 211 -5.03 -1.46 2.10
CA ILE A 211 -5.09 -2.62 2.98
C ILE A 211 -6.37 -2.58 3.83
N LYS A 212 -6.59 -1.48 4.56
CA LYS A 212 -7.68 -1.38 5.53
C LYS A 212 -9.07 -1.28 4.90
N ASN A 213 -9.23 -0.46 3.85
CA ASN A 213 -10.55 -0.08 3.32
C ASN A 213 -10.93 -0.83 2.03
N GLU A 214 -10.02 -1.58 1.46
CA GLU A 214 -10.26 -2.37 0.24
C GLU A 214 -10.07 -3.87 0.55
N LEU A 215 -8.88 -4.30 0.98
CA LEU A 215 -8.55 -5.71 1.20
C LEU A 215 -9.17 -6.30 2.48
N LEU A 216 -9.16 -5.54 3.58
CA LEU A 216 -9.77 -5.96 4.85
C LEU A 216 -11.19 -5.42 5.04
N LYS A 217 -11.79 -4.93 3.95
CA LYS A 217 -13.12 -4.32 4.00
C LYS A 217 -14.17 -5.33 4.41
N ASP A 218 -15.04 -4.91 5.34
CA ASP A 218 -16.19 -5.67 5.84
C ASP A 218 -15.82 -7.01 6.52
N ILE A 219 -14.53 -7.20 6.90
CA ILE A 219 -14.08 -8.36 7.67
C ILE A 219 -14.13 -8.01 9.16
N ALA A 220 -14.86 -8.83 9.93
CA ALA A 220 -14.87 -8.78 11.38
C ALA A 220 -13.80 -9.74 11.93
N PHE A 221 -12.91 -9.26 12.79
CA PHE A 221 -11.87 -10.06 13.43
C PHE A 221 -12.19 -10.25 14.90
N PHE A 222 -11.95 -11.45 15.41
CA PHE A 222 -12.17 -11.81 16.82
C PHE A 222 -10.89 -12.22 17.53
N SER A 223 -9.81 -12.47 16.79
CA SER A 223 -8.48 -12.76 17.34
C SER A 223 -7.36 -12.06 16.55
N ILE A 224 -6.19 -11.92 17.16
CA ILE A 224 -5.01 -11.36 16.47
C ILE A 224 -4.45 -12.35 15.44
N GLU A 225 -4.61 -13.63 15.64
CA GLU A 225 -4.21 -14.69 14.73
C GLU A 225 -5.02 -14.62 13.43
N GLU A 226 -6.33 -14.38 13.51
CA GLU A 226 -7.16 -14.11 12.32
C GLU A 226 -6.68 -12.88 11.56
N VAL A 227 -6.34 -11.79 12.26
CA VAL A 227 -5.78 -10.60 11.63
C VAL A 227 -4.47 -10.91 10.93
N ARG A 228 -3.52 -11.59 11.61
CA ARG A 228 -2.20 -11.95 11.03
C ARG A 228 -2.35 -12.77 9.75
N THR A 229 -3.13 -13.84 9.81
CA THR A 229 -3.35 -14.74 8.66
C THR A 229 -4.04 -14.01 7.50
N THR A 230 -5.00 -13.14 7.80
CA THR A 230 -5.73 -12.40 6.76
C THR A 230 -4.86 -11.30 6.15
N VAL A 231 -4.08 -10.59 6.96
CA VAL A 231 -3.12 -9.56 6.49
C VAL A 231 -2.05 -10.18 5.61
N GLU A 232 -1.50 -11.34 5.98
CA GLU A 232 -0.53 -12.06 5.17
C GLU A 232 -1.06 -12.35 3.76
N LYS A 233 -2.26 -12.94 3.66
CA LYS A 233 -2.93 -13.22 2.38
C LYS A 233 -3.26 -11.95 1.61
N ALA A 234 -3.68 -10.90 2.31
CA ALA A 234 -4.00 -9.61 1.70
C ALA A 234 -2.76 -8.94 1.11
N ILE A 235 -1.62 -8.99 1.81
CA ILE A 235 -0.35 -8.44 1.33
C ILE A 235 0.19 -9.25 0.16
N ASP A 236 0.10 -10.58 0.21
CA ASP A 236 0.50 -11.43 -0.91
C ASP A 236 -0.31 -11.10 -2.18
N PHE A 237 -1.64 -11.05 -2.07
CA PHE A 237 -2.50 -10.63 -3.17
C PHE A 237 -2.20 -9.21 -3.64
N TYR A 238 -1.98 -8.27 -2.71
CA TYR A 238 -1.64 -6.89 -3.02
C TYR A 238 -0.35 -6.78 -3.85
N ASN A 239 0.70 -7.48 -3.43
CA ASN A 239 2.00 -7.42 -4.09
C ASN A 239 2.01 -8.15 -5.44
N ASN A 240 1.32 -9.28 -5.55
CA ASN A 240 1.52 -10.22 -6.66
C ASN A 240 0.35 -10.28 -7.67
N GLU A 241 -0.87 -9.96 -7.25
CA GLU A 241 -2.05 -10.13 -8.11
C GLU A 241 -2.81 -8.82 -8.40
N ARG A 242 -2.73 -7.82 -7.48
CA ARG A 242 -3.51 -6.60 -7.58
C ARG A 242 -2.85 -5.56 -8.49
N PRO A 243 -3.48 -5.16 -9.64
CA PRO A 243 -2.94 -4.15 -10.52
C PRO A 243 -3.09 -2.74 -9.95
N HIS A 244 -2.11 -1.88 -10.20
CA HIS A 244 -2.08 -0.50 -9.77
C HIS A 244 -2.13 0.48 -10.93
N MET A 245 -3.05 1.44 -10.88
CA MET A 245 -3.14 2.52 -11.88
C MET A 245 -1.88 3.41 -11.90
N SER A 246 -1.21 3.59 -10.74
CA SER A 246 0.02 4.38 -10.64
C SER A 246 1.26 3.67 -11.16
N LEU A 247 1.12 2.42 -11.55
CA LEU A 247 2.19 1.55 -12.02
C LEU A 247 1.89 1.02 -13.42
N ASP A 248 1.16 1.77 -14.23
CA ASP A 248 0.70 1.32 -15.54
C ASP A 248 0.01 -0.05 -15.52
N TRP A 249 -0.81 -0.29 -14.51
CA TRP A 249 -1.49 -1.56 -14.27
C TRP A 249 -0.58 -2.76 -13.94
N LEU A 250 0.70 -2.53 -13.70
CA LEU A 250 1.58 -3.55 -13.12
C LEU A 250 1.18 -3.85 -11.68
N THR A 251 1.52 -5.04 -11.20
CA THR A 251 1.53 -5.33 -9.77
C THR A 251 2.75 -4.70 -9.11
N PRO A 252 2.75 -4.48 -7.80
CA PRO A 252 3.93 -4.01 -7.08
C PRO A 252 5.19 -4.86 -7.31
N SER A 253 5.06 -6.19 -7.30
CA SER A 253 6.19 -7.11 -7.53
C SER A 253 6.71 -7.08 -8.98
N GLU A 254 5.86 -6.78 -9.97
CA GLU A 254 6.30 -6.54 -11.34
C GLU A 254 7.04 -5.21 -11.45
N ALA A 255 6.47 -4.14 -10.88
CA ALA A 255 7.07 -2.82 -10.88
C ALA A 255 8.42 -2.76 -10.14
N ALA A 256 8.61 -3.59 -9.10
CA ALA A 256 9.87 -3.67 -8.37
C ALA A 256 11.06 -4.11 -9.22
N LYS A 257 10.81 -4.73 -10.37
CA LYS A 257 11.82 -5.19 -11.34
C LYS A 257 12.09 -4.16 -12.44
N MET A 258 11.36 -3.05 -12.42
CA MET A 258 11.49 -1.99 -13.43
C MET A 258 12.47 -0.91 -12.97
N GLU A 259 13.02 -0.19 -13.93
CA GLU A 259 13.80 1.04 -13.73
C GLU A 259 13.29 2.14 -14.65
N GLY A 260 13.47 3.38 -14.25
CA GLY A 260 13.00 4.55 -14.99
C GLY A 260 11.59 4.99 -14.60
N PRO A 261 11.04 5.99 -15.30
CA PRO A 261 9.71 6.50 -15.00
C PRO A 261 8.61 5.51 -15.41
N ILE A 262 7.71 5.18 -14.47
CA ILE A 262 6.50 4.38 -14.77
C ILE A 262 5.37 5.34 -15.13
N GLU A 263 4.67 5.08 -16.24
CA GLU A 263 3.56 5.88 -16.69
C GLU A 263 2.38 5.77 -15.72
N LYS A 264 1.86 6.92 -15.27
CA LYS A 264 0.64 6.98 -14.45
C LYS A 264 -0.57 7.20 -15.33
N LYS A 265 -1.65 6.48 -15.07
CA LYS A 265 -2.91 6.63 -15.81
C LYS A 265 -3.75 7.82 -15.32
N TRP A 266 -3.14 8.75 -14.58
CA TRP A 266 -3.75 10.03 -14.20
C TRP A 266 -2.71 11.13 -14.13
N HIS A 267 -3.15 12.38 -14.23
CA HIS A 267 -2.26 13.54 -14.07
C HIS A 267 -1.79 13.70 -12.63
N SER A 268 -0.47 13.72 -12.42
CA SER A 268 0.15 13.95 -11.11
C SER A 268 0.53 15.42 -10.97
N TYR A 269 -0.31 16.19 -10.30
CA TYR A 269 -0.03 17.62 -10.03
C TYR A 269 1.27 17.83 -9.26
N ARG A 270 1.62 16.93 -8.31
CA ARG A 270 2.89 16.98 -7.59
C ARG A 270 4.08 16.81 -8.53
N GLU A 271 4.06 15.82 -9.40
CA GLU A 271 5.17 15.60 -10.34
C GLU A 271 5.31 16.74 -11.33
N THR A 272 4.21 17.29 -11.81
CA THR A 272 4.23 18.46 -12.68
C THR A 272 4.81 19.67 -11.95
N TYR A 273 4.41 19.90 -10.70
CA TYR A 273 4.95 20.97 -9.86
C TYR A 273 6.47 20.81 -9.65
N LEU A 274 6.92 19.63 -9.25
CA LEU A 274 8.34 19.35 -9.01
C LEU A 274 9.18 19.51 -10.29
N LYS A 275 8.71 18.98 -11.42
CA LYS A 275 9.38 19.15 -12.71
C LYS A 275 9.54 20.64 -13.06
N ASN A 276 8.51 21.45 -12.85
CA ASN A 276 8.57 22.89 -13.13
C ASN A 276 9.52 23.64 -12.17
N LEU A 277 9.53 23.27 -10.89
CA LEU A 277 10.42 23.86 -9.90
C LEU A 277 11.91 23.62 -10.26
N HIS A 278 12.25 22.40 -10.59
CA HIS A 278 13.63 22.00 -10.87
C HIS A 278 14.15 22.44 -12.26
N ILE A 279 13.26 22.65 -13.23
CA ILE A 279 13.64 23.33 -14.49
C ILE A 279 14.16 24.74 -14.20
N GLN A 280 13.60 25.42 -13.18
CA GLN A 280 14.05 26.75 -12.77
C GLN A 280 15.35 26.71 -11.94
N GLU A 281 15.61 25.65 -11.19
CA GLU A 281 16.75 25.53 -10.28
C GLU A 281 17.93 24.73 -10.85
N GLY A 282 17.80 24.08 -12.00
CA GLY A 282 18.84 23.26 -12.64
C GLY A 282 19.25 22.00 -11.86
N ALA A 283 18.42 21.57 -10.91
CA ALA A 283 18.69 20.42 -10.04
C ALA A 283 17.94 19.14 -10.49
N SER A 284 18.43 17.97 -10.10
CA SER A 284 17.74 16.70 -10.38
C SER A 284 16.73 16.36 -9.28
N ILE A 285 15.47 16.10 -9.67
CA ILE A 285 14.41 15.59 -8.78
C ILE A 285 14.38 14.06 -8.68
N PHE A 286 15.22 13.39 -9.47
CA PHE A 286 15.18 11.94 -9.58
C PHE A 286 16.21 11.30 -8.64
N ALA A 287 15.72 10.38 -7.79
CA ALA A 287 16.55 9.49 -7.00
C ALA A 287 16.81 8.22 -7.84
N GLY A 288 17.90 8.27 -8.61
CA GLY A 288 18.33 7.20 -9.50
C GLY A 288 19.10 6.06 -8.83
#